data_a36ffad45444d66dff5e2dc86c28a968
#
_entry.id   a36ffad45444d66dff5e2dc86c28a968
#
_cell.length_a   1.000
_cell.length_b   1.000
_cell.length_c   1.000
_cell.angle_alpha   90.00
_cell.angle_beta   90.00
_cell.angle_gamma   90.00
#
_symmetry.space_group_name_H-M   'P 1'
#
loop_
_entity.id
_entity.type
_entity.pdbx_description
1 polymer ?
#
loop_
_entity_poly.entity_id
_entity_poly.type
_entity_poly.pdbx_seq_one_letter_code
_entity_poly.pdbx_strand_id
1 'polypeptide(L)'
;MDATEIDHLKLRIPADGVDTAVEFYRDALGFGIDGMDLYESGEKPFFSARLAPGAVIHLEPDEGFEPPARTGYDHVAVRIDDTIDGIERALAAADVGIDRRLDPLGATGVAPAVYITDPFGYRVELKAERTAAE
;
A
#
# COMPACT_ATOMS: atom_id res chain seq x y z
N MET A 1 -19.31 1.21 21.70
CA MET A 1 -19.17 0.62 20.36
C MET A 1 -17.86 -0.15 20.29
N ASP A 2 -17.85 -1.21 19.53
CA ASP A 2 -16.67 -2.07 19.41
C ASP A 2 -16.12 -2.03 17.99
N ALA A 3 -14.94 -1.46 17.82
CA ALA A 3 -14.28 -1.45 16.52
C ALA A 3 -13.79 -2.86 16.19
N THR A 4 -13.92 -3.27 14.95
CA THR A 4 -13.46 -4.59 14.50
C THR A 4 -12.13 -4.50 13.77
N GLU A 5 -12.00 -3.58 12.82
CA GLU A 5 -10.75 -3.36 12.07
C GLU A 5 -10.86 -2.10 11.23
N ILE A 6 -9.77 -1.73 10.58
CA ILE A 6 -9.79 -0.66 9.59
C ILE A 6 -10.35 -1.22 8.29
N ASP A 7 -11.42 -0.61 7.76
CA ASP A 7 -12.07 -1.02 6.52
C ASP A 7 -11.28 -0.58 5.29
N HIS A 8 -10.95 0.70 5.23
CA HIS A 8 -10.19 1.25 4.10
C HIS A 8 -9.43 2.50 4.48
N LEU A 9 -8.42 2.79 3.69
CA LEU A 9 -7.70 4.05 3.65
C LEU A 9 -7.91 4.63 2.26
N LYS A 10 -8.05 5.95 2.14
CA LYS A 10 -8.20 6.59 0.83
C LYS A 10 -7.01 7.51 0.57
N LEU A 11 -6.38 7.32 -0.58
CA LEU A 11 -5.29 8.16 -1.06
C LEU A 11 -5.70 8.82 -2.37
N ARG A 12 -5.36 10.10 -2.50
CA ARG A 12 -5.49 10.78 -3.79
C ARG A 12 -4.24 10.56 -4.62
N ILE A 13 -4.41 10.46 -5.93
CA ILE A 13 -3.33 10.30 -6.89
C ILE A 13 -3.52 11.31 -8.02
N PRO A 14 -2.50 11.59 -8.83
CA PRO A 14 -2.70 12.46 -10.00
C PRO A 14 -3.80 11.94 -10.90
N ALA A 15 -4.52 12.85 -11.57
CA ALA A 15 -5.61 12.49 -12.47
C ALA A 15 -5.15 11.56 -13.60
N ASP A 16 -3.90 11.67 -14.05
CA ASP A 16 -3.29 10.81 -15.06
C ASP A 16 -2.49 9.64 -14.48
N GLY A 17 -2.65 9.37 -13.18
CA GLY A 17 -1.85 8.39 -12.45
C GLY A 17 -2.43 6.97 -12.35
N VAL A 18 -3.54 6.68 -13.04
CA VAL A 18 -4.22 5.37 -12.90
C VAL A 18 -3.31 4.21 -13.31
N ASP A 19 -2.70 4.28 -14.49
CA ASP A 19 -1.83 3.21 -14.98
C ASP A 19 -0.60 3.02 -14.09
N THR A 20 -0.01 4.13 -13.65
CA THR A 20 1.14 4.11 -12.74
C THR A 20 0.79 3.47 -11.39
N ALA A 21 -0.40 3.76 -10.87
CA ALA A 21 -0.89 3.16 -9.63
C ALA A 21 -1.09 1.64 -9.79
N VAL A 22 -1.68 1.21 -10.90
CA VAL A 22 -1.90 -0.21 -11.18
C VAL A 22 -0.57 -0.95 -11.34
N GLU A 23 0.39 -0.37 -12.05
CA GLU A 23 1.74 -0.94 -12.17
C GLU A 23 2.40 -1.12 -10.81
N PHE A 24 2.26 -0.15 -9.92
CA PHE A 24 2.90 -0.23 -8.61
C PHE A 24 2.17 -1.20 -7.68
N TYR A 25 0.89 -0.98 -7.42
CA TYR A 25 0.17 -1.76 -6.42
C TYR A 25 -0.12 -3.19 -6.87
N ARG A 26 -0.48 -3.41 -8.13
CA ARG A 26 -0.76 -4.75 -8.65
C ARG A 26 0.51 -5.44 -9.13
N ASP A 27 1.22 -4.82 -10.08
CA ASP A 27 2.31 -5.51 -10.77
C ASP A 27 3.56 -5.61 -9.90
N ALA A 28 3.94 -4.53 -9.21
CA ALA A 28 5.12 -4.54 -8.35
C ALA A 28 4.85 -5.17 -6.98
N LEU A 29 3.76 -4.77 -6.29
CA LEU A 29 3.48 -5.25 -4.94
C LEU A 29 2.62 -6.52 -4.90
N GLY A 30 1.92 -6.86 -5.97
CA GLY A 30 1.11 -8.06 -6.02
C GLY A 30 -0.27 -7.94 -5.38
N PHE A 31 -0.74 -6.73 -5.10
CA PHE A 31 -2.09 -6.54 -4.57
C PHE A 31 -3.12 -6.62 -5.70
N GLY A 32 -4.29 -7.16 -5.42
CA GLY A 32 -5.38 -7.16 -6.41
C GLY A 32 -5.92 -5.76 -6.64
N ILE A 33 -6.47 -5.51 -7.83
CA ILE A 33 -7.16 -4.26 -8.12
C ILE A 33 -8.66 -4.54 -8.21
N ASP A 34 -9.45 -3.79 -7.46
CA ASP A 34 -10.90 -3.90 -7.42
C ASP A 34 -11.57 -2.59 -7.85
N GLY A 35 -12.78 -2.70 -8.39
CA GLY A 35 -13.61 -1.54 -8.67
C GLY A 35 -13.21 -0.72 -9.87
N MET A 36 -12.33 -1.23 -10.73
CA MET A 36 -11.90 -0.49 -11.92
C MET A 36 -13.07 -0.25 -12.87
N ASP A 37 -13.98 -1.20 -12.99
CA ASP A 37 -15.19 -1.07 -13.81
C ASP A 37 -16.12 0.05 -13.31
N LEU A 38 -16.27 0.18 -11.99
CA LEU A 38 -17.06 1.25 -11.39
C LEU A 38 -16.40 2.63 -11.58
N TYR A 39 -15.08 2.68 -11.53
CA TYR A 39 -14.34 3.90 -11.81
C TYR A 39 -14.47 4.30 -13.30
N GLU A 40 -14.26 3.36 -14.19
CA GLU A 40 -14.33 3.61 -15.64
C GLU A 40 -15.73 4.01 -16.10
N SER A 41 -16.78 3.47 -15.49
CA SER A 41 -18.17 3.82 -15.78
C SER A 41 -18.59 5.16 -15.18
N GLY A 42 -17.80 5.72 -14.27
CA GLY A 42 -18.14 6.96 -13.57
C GLY A 42 -19.04 6.77 -12.36
N GLU A 43 -19.41 5.53 -12.00
CA GLU A 43 -20.22 5.28 -10.79
C GLU A 43 -19.47 5.62 -9.52
N LYS A 44 -18.15 5.41 -9.49
CA LYS A 44 -17.28 5.76 -8.36
C LYS A 44 -16.10 6.59 -8.84
N PRO A 45 -15.65 7.58 -8.04
CA PRO A 45 -14.51 8.40 -8.41
C PRO A 45 -13.15 7.75 -8.12
N PHE A 46 -13.14 6.48 -7.68
CA PHE A 46 -11.93 5.78 -7.27
C PHE A 46 -12.00 4.30 -7.68
N PHE A 47 -10.84 3.66 -7.69
CA PHE A 47 -10.66 2.21 -7.70
C PHE A 47 -9.83 1.82 -6.48
N SER A 48 -9.57 0.53 -6.27
CA SER A 48 -8.96 0.11 -5.00
C SER A 48 -7.87 -0.93 -5.19
N ALA A 49 -6.86 -0.87 -4.33
CA ALA A 49 -5.91 -1.95 -4.13
C ALA A 49 -6.43 -2.84 -2.99
N ARG A 50 -6.63 -4.11 -3.24
CA ARG A 50 -7.11 -5.09 -2.25
C ARG A 50 -5.94 -5.58 -1.41
N LEU A 51 -5.99 -5.34 -0.09
CA LEU A 51 -4.97 -5.80 0.84
C LEU A 51 -5.35 -7.16 1.43
N ALA A 52 -6.61 -7.31 1.81
CA ALA A 52 -7.16 -8.49 2.47
C ALA A 52 -8.66 -8.52 2.21
N PRO A 53 -9.37 -9.63 2.55
CA PRO A 53 -10.82 -9.69 2.33
C PRO A 53 -11.60 -8.52 2.93
N GLY A 54 -11.14 -7.96 4.05
CA GLY A 54 -11.82 -6.87 4.73
C GLY A 54 -11.17 -5.51 4.63
N ALA A 55 -10.15 -5.33 3.79
CA ALA A 55 -9.39 -4.07 3.78
C ALA A 55 -8.88 -3.71 2.38
N VAL A 56 -9.07 -2.45 2.01
CA VAL A 56 -8.59 -1.91 0.73
C VAL A 56 -7.95 -0.54 0.91
N ILE A 57 -7.14 -0.15 -0.06
CA ILE A 57 -6.73 1.24 -0.24
C ILE A 57 -7.50 1.77 -1.45
N HIS A 58 -8.37 2.75 -1.23
CA HIS A 58 -8.99 3.48 -2.33
C HIS A 58 -7.99 4.45 -2.95
N LEU A 59 -7.95 4.50 -4.26
CA LEU A 59 -7.07 5.38 -5.03
C LEU A 59 -7.97 6.29 -5.88
N GLU A 60 -8.00 7.58 -5.55
CA GLU A 60 -8.85 8.54 -6.22
C GLU A 60 -8.04 9.48 -7.10
N PRO A 61 -8.15 9.36 -8.44
CA PRO A 61 -7.55 10.33 -9.34
C PRO A 61 -8.12 11.72 -9.11
N ASP A 62 -7.25 12.73 -9.01
CA ASP A 62 -7.62 14.10 -8.65
C ASP A 62 -6.74 15.08 -9.42
N GLU A 63 -7.37 15.98 -10.19
CA GLU A 63 -6.66 17.03 -10.93
C GLU A 63 -5.94 18.00 -9.99
N GLY A 64 -6.43 18.15 -8.77
CA GLY A 64 -5.81 19.00 -7.76
C GLY A 64 -4.78 18.28 -6.88
N PHE A 65 -4.31 17.11 -7.29
CA PHE A 65 -3.37 16.33 -6.50
C PHE A 65 -2.09 17.12 -6.19
N GLU A 66 -1.68 17.05 -4.93
CA GLU A 66 -0.38 17.52 -4.45
C GLU A 66 0.30 16.38 -3.68
N PRO A 67 1.62 16.17 -3.84
CA PRO A 67 2.32 15.14 -3.08
C PRO A 67 2.10 15.31 -1.58
N PRO A 68 2.05 14.22 -0.80
CA PRO A 68 1.82 14.33 0.64
C PRO A 68 2.94 15.11 1.32
N ALA A 69 2.53 16.01 2.22
CA ALA A 69 3.46 16.76 3.06
C ALA A 69 3.50 16.13 4.45
N ARG A 70 4.49 16.53 5.28
CA ARG A 70 4.69 15.93 6.61
C ARG A 70 3.64 16.31 7.65
N THR A 71 2.59 17.01 7.26
CA THR A 71 1.63 17.60 8.20
C THR A 71 0.51 16.67 8.65
N GLY A 72 0.23 15.57 7.98
CA GLY A 72 -0.90 14.72 8.33
C GLY A 72 -0.64 13.25 8.08
N TYR A 73 -0.25 12.89 6.88
CA TYR A 73 0.06 11.51 6.54
C TYR A 73 1.53 11.20 6.85
N ASP A 74 1.77 10.15 7.64
CA ASP A 74 3.13 9.61 7.83
C ASP A 74 3.32 8.38 6.95
N HIS A 75 2.58 7.32 7.21
CA HIS A 75 2.65 6.09 6.43
C HIS A 75 1.45 5.19 6.71
N VAL A 76 1.24 4.23 5.84
CA VAL A 76 0.36 3.09 6.08
C VAL A 76 1.24 1.84 6.19
N ALA A 77 0.95 0.99 7.18
CA ALA A 77 1.66 -0.26 7.37
C ALA A 77 0.77 -1.43 6.96
N VAL A 78 1.31 -2.29 6.12
CA VAL A 78 0.63 -3.49 5.61
C VAL A 78 1.41 -4.71 6.07
N ARG A 79 0.72 -5.66 6.72
CA ARG A 79 1.33 -6.95 7.05
C ARG A 79 1.34 -7.83 5.82
N ILE A 80 2.49 -8.40 5.54
CA ILE A 80 2.70 -9.29 4.39
C ILE A 80 2.93 -10.70 4.92
N ASP A 81 2.20 -11.65 4.38
CA ASP A 81 2.33 -13.06 4.72
C ASP A 81 3.60 -13.64 4.09
N ASP A 82 4.73 -13.20 4.59
CA ASP A 82 6.06 -13.62 4.12
C ASP A 82 7.10 -13.31 5.21
N THR A 83 8.33 -13.75 4.97
CA THR A 83 9.50 -13.34 5.75
C THR A 83 10.03 -12.02 5.22
N ILE A 84 10.87 -11.35 6.01
CA ILE A 84 11.49 -10.10 5.53
C ILE A 84 12.38 -10.34 4.29
N ASP A 85 13.07 -11.48 4.24
CA ASP A 85 13.88 -11.82 3.07
C ASP A 85 13.01 -12.02 1.83
N GLY A 86 11.84 -12.63 1.98
CA GLY A 86 10.88 -12.79 0.90
C GLY A 86 10.35 -11.46 0.37
N ILE A 87 10.04 -10.53 1.30
CA ILE A 87 9.60 -9.19 0.94
C ILE A 87 10.70 -8.47 0.17
N GLU A 88 11.93 -8.49 0.67
CA GLU A 88 13.05 -7.80 0.01
C GLU A 88 13.34 -8.38 -1.37
N ARG A 89 13.24 -9.71 -1.53
CA ARG A 89 13.42 -10.35 -2.84
C ARG A 89 12.33 -9.93 -3.82
N ALA A 90 11.08 -9.85 -3.38
CA ALA A 90 9.98 -9.43 -4.23
C ALA A 90 10.14 -7.98 -4.69
N LEU A 91 10.55 -7.09 -3.79
CA LEU A 91 10.80 -5.69 -4.12
C LEU A 91 11.96 -5.54 -5.11
N ALA A 92 13.04 -6.29 -4.90
CA ALA A 92 14.18 -6.27 -5.82
C ALA A 92 13.78 -6.78 -7.22
N ALA A 93 12.98 -7.84 -7.29
CA ALA A 93 12.50 -8.38 -8.56
C ALA A 93 11.59 -7.40 -9.30
N ALA A 94 10.87 -6.56 -8.58
CA ALA A 94 9.99 -5.53 -9.15
C ALA A 94 10.69 -4.17 -9.34
N ASP A 95 11.98 -4.10 -9.03
CA ASP A 95 12.78 -2.86 -9.11
C ASP A 95 12.22 -1.74 -8.21
N VAL A 96 11.74 -2.09 -7.03
CA VAL A 96 11.27 -1.15 -6.02
C VAL A 96 12.37 -0.96 -4.98
N GLY A 97 12.83 0.28 -4.80
CA GLY A 97 13.85 0.62 -3.82
C GLY A 97 13.33 0.57 -2.39
N ILE A 98 14.19 0.18 -1.46
CA ILE A 98 13.89 0.19 -0.03
C ILE A 98 14.50 1.46 0.57
N ASP A 99 13.65 2.29 1.20
CA ASP A 99 14.10 3.54 1.81
C ASP A 99 14.75 3.30 3.17
N ARG A 100 14.19 2.36 3.93
CA ARG A 100 14.66 2.08 5.29
C ARG A 100 14.25 0.69 5.74
N ARG A 101 15.12 0.04 6.51
CA ARG A 101 14.84 -1.21 7.23
C ARG A 101 14.69 -0.91 8.71
N LEU A 102 13.71 -1.53 9.36
CA LEU A 102 13.41 -1.29 10.78
C LEU A 102 12.71 -2.50 11.42
N ASP A 103 12.60 -2.44 12.75
CA ASP A 103 11.87 -3.46 13.54
C ASP A 103 10.82 -2.75 14.39
N PRO A 104 9.72 -2.27 13.76
CA PRO A 104 8.76 -1.43 14.46
C PRO A 104 7.82 -2.21 15.36
N LEU A 105 7.32 -1.52 16.39
CA LEU A 105 6.17 -2.00 17.16
C LEU A 105 4.90 -1.71 16.37
N GLY A 106 4.10 -2.73 16.15
CA GLY A 106 2.80 -2.59 15.50
C GLY A 106 1.72 -3.33 16.27
N ALA A 107 0.56 -3.50 15.63
CA ALA A 107 -0.62 -4.10 16.26
C ALA A 107 -0.39 -5.54 16.75
N THR A 108 0.54 -6.26 16.13
CA THR A 108 0.85 -7.65 16.47
C THR A 108 2.25 -7.83 17.09
N GLY A 109 2.84 -6.75 17.56
CA GLY A 109 4.15 -6.78 18.22
C GLY A 109 5.27 -6.24 17.32
N VAL A 110 6.51 -6.52 17.74
CA VAL A 110 7.71 -6.11 17.01
C VAL A 110 8.03 -7.15 15.94
N ALA A 111 8.26 -6.69 14.72
CA ALA A 111 8.68 -7.55 13.61
C ALA A 111 9.46 -6.72 12.57
N PRO A 112 10.30 -7.38 11.74
CA PRO A 112 11.03 -6.66 10.71
C PRO A 112 10.09 -6.05 9.67
N ALA A 113 10.45 -4.87 9.20
CA ALA A 113 9.70 -4.17 8.16
C ALA A 113 10.64 -3.34 7.29
N VAL A 114 10.14 -2.92 6.14
CA VAL A 114 10.80 -1.98 5.26
C VAL A 114 9.86 -0.83 4.93
N TYR A 115 10.41 0.37 4.78
CA TYR A 115 9.71 1.50 4.19
C TYR A 115 10.04 1.58 2.71
N ILE A 116 9.00 1.74 1.91
CA ILE A 116 9.09 2.06 0.49
C ILE A 116 8.27 3.32 0.25
N THR A 117 8.49 3.96 -0.90
CA THR A 117 7.69 5.11 -1.32
C THR A 117 6.99 4.75 -2.61
N ASP A 118 5.67 5.01 -2.68
CA ASP A 118 4.92 4.75 -3.89
C ASP A 118 5.23 5.83 -4.96
N PRO A 119 4.75 5.69 -6.21
CA PRO A 119 5.08 6.65 -7.28
C PRO A 119 4.60 8.08 -7.01
N PHE A 120 3.71 8.28 -6.06
CA PHE A 120 3.09 9.58 -5.78
C PHE A 120 3.64 10.26 -4.53
N GLY A 121 4.59 9.60 -3.84
CA GLY A 121 5.22 10.13 -2.64
C GLY A 121 4.68 9.56 -1.34
N TYR A 122 3.73 8.63 -1.36
CA TYR A 122 3.21 8.02 -0.14
C TYR A 122 4.16 6.95 0.37
N ARG A 123 4.53 7.09 1.66
CA ARG A 123 5.33 6.06 2.33
C ARG A 123 4.44 4.88 2.70
N VAL A 124 4.91 3.69 2.38
CA VAL A 124 4.26 2.43 2.73
C VAL A 124 5.24 1.58 3.51
N GLU A 125 4.79 1.05 4.65
CA GLU A 125 5.57 0.10 5.44
C GLU A 125 5.07 -1.31 5.10
N LEU A 126 6.00 -2.20 4.75
CA LEU A 126 5.70 -3.61 4.53
C LEU A 126 6.31 -4.39 5.69
N LYS A 127 5.45 -4.97 6.52
CA LYS A 127 5.84 -5.65 7.75
C LYS A 127 5.71 -7.16 7.60
N ALA A 128 6.77 -7.89 7.93
CA ALA A 128 6.78 -9.35 7.81
C ALA A 128 5.91 -10.00 8.90
N GLU A 129 5.07 -10.96 8.49
CA GLU A 129 4.31 -11.78 9.44
C GLU A 129 5.07 -13.04 9.84
N ARG A 130 6.01 -13.50 9.02
CA ARG A 130 6.73 -14.75 9.26
C ARG A 130 8.17 -14.49 9.70
N THR A 131 8.66 -15.34 10.60
CA THR A 131 10.08 -15.33 10.96
C THR A 131 10.88 -16.16 9.96
N ALA A 132 12.18 -15.87 9.84
CA ALA A 132 13.05 -16.55 8.88
C ALA A 132 13.21 -18.06 9.18
N ALA A 133 12.90 -18.48 10.40
CA ALA A 133 13.02 -19.89 10.83
C ALA A 133 11.79 -20.77 10.47
N GLU A 134 10.74 -20.17 9.95
CA GLU A 134 9.49 -20.86 9.63
C GLU A 134 9.38 -21.33 8.20
#